data_6f29a321d4c65a74fca15fde018ddc09
#
_entry.id   6f29a321d4c65a74fca15fde018ddc09
#
_cell.length_a   1.000
_cell.length_b   1.000
_cell.length_c   1.000
_cell.angle_alpha   90.00
_cell.angle_beta   90.00
_cell.angle_gamma   90.00
#
_symmetry.space_group_name_H-M   'P 1'
#
loop_
_entity.id
_entity.type
_entity.pdbx_description
1 polymer ?
#
loop_
_entity_poly.entity_id
_entity_poly.type
_entity_poly.pdbx_seq_one_letter_code
_entity_poly.pdbx_strand_id
1 'polypeptide(L)'
;EDRARGEMIREVIGNQVVNTCGELRLGQSASLLRQAKVVLANDTGMMHIAAALRKPIVSVWGNTVPEFGMYPYLPTCPENGCIIETKGLPCRPCHKLGYKQCPKGHFRCMNQLDAEAIALAMRKMMEK
;
A
#
# COMPACT_ATOMS: atom_id res chain seq x y z
N GLU A 1 8.71 15.61 -0.60
CA GLU A 1 8.97 14.52 -1.56
C GLU A 1 7.66 13.90 -2.03
N ASP A 2 6.82 13.36 -1.15
CA ASP A 2 5.57 12.67 -1.53
C ASP A 2 4.56 13.59 -2.21
N ARG A 3 4.47 14.87 -1.78
CA ARG A 3 3.59 15.87 -2.42
C ARG A 3 3.95 16.09 -3.89
N ALA A 4 5.24 16.21 -4.21
CA ALA A 4 5.70 16.41 -5.59
C ALA A 4 5.39 15.19 -6.46
N ARG A 5 5.59 13.97 -5.93
CA ARG A 5 5.21 12.73 -6.63
C ARG A 5 3.70 12.62 -6.85
N GLY A 6 2.92 12.97 -5.83
CA GLY A 6 1.46 13.00 -5.94
C GLY A 6 0.98 14.00 -7.00
N GLU A 7 1.65 15.14 -7.13
CA GLU A 7 1.34 16.12 -8.15
C GLU A 7 1.66 15.63 -9.57
N MET A 8 2.80 14.96 -9.76
CA MET A 8 3.14 14.32 -11.05
C MET A 8 2.08 13.29 -11.47
N ILE A 9 1.57 12.49 -10.52
CA ILE A 9 0.49 11.53 -10.79
C ILE A 9 -0.78 12.26 -11.18
N ARG A 10 -1.14 13.33 -10.46
CA ARG A 10 -2.32 14.15 -10.76
C ARG A 10 -2.24 14.79 -12.15
N GLU A 11 -1.07 15.29 -12.56
CA GLU A 11 -0.85 15.85 -13.89
C GLU A 11 -1.08 14.85 -15.01
N VAL A 12 -0.67 13.58 -14.81
CA VAL A 12 -0.86 12.52 -15.81
C VAL A 12 -2.31 12.04 -15.89
N ILE A 13 -2.98 11.87 -14.75
CA ILE A 13 -4.33 11.27 -14.67
C ILE A 13 -5.41 12.35 -14.85
N GLY A 14 -5.13 13.59 -14.45
CA GLY A 14 -6.06 14.72 -14.55
C GLY A 14 -6.95 14.89 -13.31
N ASN A 15 -8.08 15.56 -13.48
CA ASN A 15 -8.96 16.05 -12.41
C ASN A 15 -9.69 14.94 -11.61
N GLN A 16 -9.53 13.69 -11.98
CA GLN A 16 -10.10 12.54 -11.25
C GLN A 16 -9.27 12.17 -10.00
N VAL A 17 -8.08 12.74 -9.86
CA VAL A 17 -7.17 12.50 -8.75
C VAL A 17 -7.02 13.73 -7.88
N VAL A 18 -7.15 13.55 -6.57
CA VAL A 18 -6.90 14.60 -5.57
C VAL A 18 -5.62 14.26 -4.82
N ASN A 19 -4.65 15.18 -4.85
CA ASN A 19 -3.41 15.05 -4.11
C ASN A 19 -3.57 15.67 -2.72
N THR A 20 -3.65 14.85 -1.69
CA THR A 20 -3.76 15.27 -0.29
C THR A 20 -2.45 15.12 0.50
N CYS A 21 -1.34 14.83 -0.17
CA CYS A 21 -0.04 14.62 0.48
C CYS A 21 0.42 15.85 1.27
N GLY A 22 0.61 15.67 2.58
CA GLY A 22 1.05 16.72 3.49
C GLY A 22 -0.03 17.75 3.89
N GLU A 23 -1.28 17.59 3.46
CA GLU A 23 -2.38 18.53 3.74
C GLU A 23 -3.25 18.09 4.92
N LEU A 24 -3.31 16.78 5.18
CA LEU A 24 -4.20 16.20 6.17
C LEU A 24 -3.47 15.87 7.48
N ARG A 25 -4.11 16.16 8.60
CA ARG A 25 -3.73 15.62 9.90
C ARG A 25 -4.17 14.17 10.01
N LEU A 26 -3.60 13.41 10.95
CA LEU A 26 -3.87 11.98 11.12
C LEU A 26 -5.37 11.65 11.19
N GLY A 27 -6.14 12.38 12.00
CA GLY A 27 -7.59 12.19 12.11
C GLY A 27 -8.36 12.46 10.80
N GLN A 28 -7.90 13.45 10.01
CA GLN A 28 -8.47 13.74 8.69
C GLN A 28 -8.14 12.65 7.69
N SER A 29 -6.91 12.12 7.71
CA SER A 29 -6.51 10.96 6.90
C SER A 29 -7.35 9.73 7.25
N ALA A 30 -7.58 9.44 8.55
CA ALA A 30 -8.45 8.37 8.98
C ALA A 30 -9.90 8.56 8.51
N SER A 31 -10.41 9.80 8.53
CA SER A 31 -11.75 10.12 8.02
C SER A 31 -11.85 9.89 6.50
N LEU A 32 -10.81 10.24 5.75
CA LEU A 32 -10.73 9.96 4.32
C LEU A 32 -10.71 8.44 4.05
N LEU A 33 -9.87 7.69 4.76
CA LEU A 33 -9.81 6.24 4.67
C LEU A 33 -11.15 5.58 4.98
N ARG A 34 -11.89 6.10 5.96
CA ARG A 34 -13.23 5.59 6.28
C ARG A 34 -14.21 5.68 5.12
N GLN A 35 -14.07 6.69 4.27
CA GLN A 35 -14.93 6.90 3.10
C GLN A 35 -14.46 6.13 1.85
N ALA A 36 -13.23 5.64 1.84
CA ALA A 36 -12.69 4.89 0.71
C ALA A 36 -13.44 3.56 0.51
N LYS A 37 -13.70 3.17 -0.73
CA LYS A 37 -14.22 1.84 -1.09
C LYS A 37 -13.15 0.77 -0.91
N VAL A 38 -11.92 1.08 -1.30
CA VAL A 38 -10.74 0.23 -1.18
C VAL A 38 -9.52 1.10 -0.89
N VAL A 39 -8.55 0.55 -0.20
CA VAL A 39 -7.28 1.22 0.13
C VAL A 39 -6.12 0.45 -0.47
N LEU A 40 -5.30 1.13 -1.27
CA LEU A 40 -3.99 0.64 -1.70
C LEU A 40 -2.92 1.25 -0.78
N ALA A 41 -2.13 0.42 -0.14
CA ALA A 41 -1.11 0.90 0.80
C ALA A 41 0.15 0.03 0.77
N ASN A 42 1.27 0.63 1.12
CA ASN A 42 2.48 -0.10 1.50
C ASN A 42 2.39 -0.51 2.98
N ASP A 43 3.45 -1.17 3.48
CA ASP A 43 3.66 -1.40 4.92
C ASP A 43 3.85 -0.07 5.65
N THR A 44 2.74 0.55 6.08
CA THR A 44 2.70 1.89 6.68
C THR A 44 1.60 2.00 7.74
N GLY A 45 1.68 3.05 8.58
CA GLY A 45 0.64 3.35 9.56
C GLY A 45 -0.75 3.54 8.95
N MET A 46 -0.86 4.06 7.72
CA MET A 46 -2.15 4.22 7.03
C MET A 46 -2.80 2.88 6.72
N MET A 47 -2.04 1.85 6.38
CA MET A 47 -2.53 0.48 6.20
C MET A 47 -3.18 -0.05 7.48
N HIS A 48 -2.55 0.15 8.63
CA HIS A 48 -3.08 -0.29 9.91
C HIS A 48 -4.34 0.48 10.33
N ILE A 49 -4.41 1.78 10.03
CA ILE A 49 -5.63 2.57 10.25
C ILE A 49 -6.77 2.07 9.36
N ALA A 50 -6.50 1.77 8.09
CA ALA A 50 -7.49 1.19 7.18
C ALA A 50 -7.98 -0.18 7.67
N ALA A 51 -7.09 -1.02 8.21
CA ALA A 51 -7.43 -2.30 8.80
C ALA A 51 -8.33 -2.14 10.05
N ALA A 52 -7.99 -1.22 10.95
CA ALA A 52 -8.82 -0.88 12.11
C ALA A 52 -10.22 -0.39 11.72
N LEU A 53 -10.34 0.28 10.58
CA LEU A 53 -11.61 0.72 9.99
C LEU A 53 -12.30 -0.38 9.16
N ARG A 54 -11.75 -1.61 9.13
CA ARG A 54 -12.26 -2.78 8.38
C ARG A 54 -12.43 -2.53 6.89
N LYS A 55 -11.61 -1.66 6.31
CA LYS A 55 -11.67 -1.35 4.88
C LYS A 55 -11.09 -2.50 4.05
N PRO A 56 -11.57 -2.72 2.83
CA PRO A 56 -10.87 -3.55 1.86
C PRO A 56 -9.49 -2.95 1.56
N ILE A 57 -8.44 -3.77 1.69
CA ILE A 57 -7.04 -3.32 1.57
C ILE A 57 -6.29 -4.20 0.57
N VAL A 58 -5.65 -3.57 -0.39
CA VAL A 58 -4.57 -4.17 -1.18
C VAL A 58 -3.25 -3.63 -0.63
N SER A 59 -2.47 -4.49 0.01
CA SER A 59 -1.17 -4.11 0.59
C SER A 59 -0.03 -4.58 -0.31
N VAL A 60 0.91 -3.68 -0.59
CA VAL A 60 2.06 -3.91 -1.46
C VAL A 60 3.33 -3.95 -0.62
N TRP A 61 4.11 -5.02 -0.78
CA TRP A 61 5.26 -5.32 0.06
C TRP A 61 6.55 -5.37 -0.75
N GLY A 62 7.53 -4.57 -0.29
CA GLY A 62 8.85 -4.46 -0.92
C GLY A 62 9.93 -5.21 -0.16
N ASN A 63 10.77 -4.49 0.54
CA ASN A 63 11.94 -5.02 1.27
C ASN A 63 11.63 -5.60 2.66
N THR A 64 10.42 -5.39 3.17
CA THR A 64 9.84 -6.07 4.34
C THR A 64 8.94 -7.23 3.88
N VAL A 65 8.49 -8.04 4.82
CA VAL A 65 7.60 -9.18 4.56
C VAL A 65 6.46 -9.24 5.56
N PRO A 66 5.24 -9.64 5.14
CA PRO A 66 4.09 -9.74 6.03
C PRO A 66 4.28 -10.74 7.16
N GLU A 67 5.11 -11.76 6.99
CA GLU A 67 5.42 -12.79 7.99
C GLU A 67 6.05 -12.23 9.28
N PHE A 68 6.58 -11.02 9.26
CA PHE A 68 7.05 -10.34 10.47
C PHE A 68 5.90 -9.83 11.38
N GLY A 69 4.65 -10.10 11.00
CA GLY A 69 3.46 -9.74 11.78
C GLY A 69 2.96 -8.32 11.53
N MET A 70 3.48 -7.63 10.52
CA MET A 70 3.10 -6.24 10.18
C MET A 70 2.02 -6.16 9.09
N TYR A 71 1.39 -7.28 8.72
CA TYR A 71 0.30 -7.32 7.74
C TYR A 71 -0.97 -6.61 8.25
N PRO A 72 -1.90 -6.21 7.36
CA PRO A 72 -3.16 -5.61 7.78
C PRO A 72 -3.97 -6.61 8.62
N TYR A 73 -4.17 -6.30 9.89
CA TYR A 73 -4.85 -7.18 10.83
C TYR A 73 -6.36 -7.06 10.69
N LEU A 74 -6.98 -8.07 10.10
CA LEU A 74 -8.41 -8.13 9.76
C LEU A 74 -9.07 -9.41 10.30
N PRO A 75 -9.10 -9.63 11.64
CA PRO A 75 -9.52 -10.89 12.23
C PRO A 75 -11.00 -11.24 11.97
N THR A 76 -11.85 -10.24 11.77
CA THR A 76 -13.30 -10.42 11.55
C THR A 76 -13.71 -10.36 10.08
N CYS A 77 -12.80 -10.00 9.19
CA CYS A 77 -13.04 -9.86 7.74
C CYS A 77 -11.73 -10.11 6.95
N PRO A 78 -11.10 -11.30 7.11
CA PRO A 78 -9.82 -11.61 6.45
C PRO A 78 -9.90 -11.50 4.92
N GLU A 79 -11.06 -11.72 4.34
CA GLU A 79 -11.33 -11.57 2.91
C GLU A 79 -11.17 -10.13 2.40
N ASN A 80 -11.15 -9.15 3.28
CA ASN A 80 -10.89 -7.75 2.95
C ASN A 80 -9.39 -7.43 2.81
N GLY A 81 -8.50 -8.38 3.07
CA GLY A 81 -7.06 -8.24 2.90
C GLY A 81 -6.55 -8.92 1.63
N CYS A 82 -5.75 -8.21 0.84
CA CYS A 82 -4.99 -8.77 -0.27
C CYS A 82 -3.53 -8.31 -0.16
N ILE A 83 -2.61 -9.27 -0.16
CA ILE A 83 -1.17 -9.02 -0.09
C ILE A 83 -0.55 -9.26 -1.46
N ILE A 84 0.17 -8.27 -1.96
CA ILE A 84 0.91 -8.36 -3.22
C ILE A 84 2.39 -8.09 -2.97
N GLU A 85 3.22 -9.00 -3.43
CA GLU A 85 4.66 -8.98 -3.23
C GLU A 85 5.41 -9.72 -4.34
N THR A 86 6.66 -9.36 -4.57
CA THR A 86 7.55 -10.13 -5.45
C THR A 86 8.11 -11.33 -4.68
N LYS A 87 7.66 -12.54 -5.04
CA LYS A 87 8.09 -13.79 -4.42
C LYS A 87 9.42 -14.31 -4.99
N GLY A 88 10.10 -15.18 -4.23
CA GLY A 88 11.28 -15.90 -4.72
C GLY A 88 12.57 -15.09 -4.80
N LEU A 89 12.61 -13.88 -4.24
CA LEU A 89 13.84 -13.09 -4.18
C LEU A 89 14.71 -13.53 -2.98
N PRO A 90 15.93 -14.07 -3.21
CA PRO A 90 16.79 -14.56 -2.14
C PRO A 90 17.32 -13.45 -1.20
N CYS A 91 17.23 -12.20 -1.62
CA CYS A 91 17.64 -11.05 -0.82
C CYS A 91 16.50 -10.46 0.03
N ARG A 92 15.33 -11.10 0.06
CA ARG A 92 14.16 -10.63 0.79
C ARG A 92 13.76 -11.64 1.88
N PRO A 93 13.49 -11.19 3.12
CA PRO A 93 13.49 -9.81 3.59
C PRO A 93 14.91 -9.24 3.74
N CYS A 94 15.09 -7.96 3.41
CA CYS A 94 16.39 -7.29 3.59
C CYS A 94 16.66 -6.95 5.05
N HIS A 95 15.62 -6.52 5.77
CA HIS A 95 15.65 -6.14 7.18
C HIS A 95 14.23 -6.14 7.74
N LYS A 96 14.11 -6.28 9.08
CA LYS A 96 12.80 -6.31 9.75
C LYS A 96 11.96 -5.04 9.52
N LEU A 97 12.61 -3.88 9.49
CA LEU A 97 11.96 -2.58 9.29
C LEU A 97 12.15 -2.02 7.86
N GLY A 98 12.84 -2.78 7.00
CA GLY A 98 13.24 -2.31 5.68
C GLY A 98 14.43 -1.35 5.69
N TYR A 99 14.92 -1.01 4.49
CA TYR A 99 15.95 -0.01 4.27
C TYR A 99 15.41 1.11 3.39
N LYS A 100 15.91 2.34 3.60
CA LYS A 100 15.59 3.48 2.74
C LYS A 100 16.11 3.31 1.31
N GLN A 101 17.19 2.55 1.14
CA GLN A 101 17.81 2.25 -0.15
C GLN A 101 18.05 0.75 -0.25
N CYS A 102 17.98 0.20 -1.47
CA CYS A 102 18.26 -1.21 -1.70
C CYS A 102 19.76 -1.51 -1.48
N PRO A 103 20.15 -2.38 -0.51
CA PRO A 103 21.55 -2.72 -0.27
C PRO A 103 22.20 -3.43 -1.47
N LYS A 104 21.40 -4.04 -2.35
CA LYS A 104 21.86 -4.72 -3.58
C LYS A 104 21.79 -3.83 -4.83
N GLY A 105 21.30 -2.59 -4.71
CA GLY A 105 21.20 -1.64 -5.81
C GLY A 105 20.13 -1.92 -6.88
N HIS A 106 19.51 -3.09 -6.90
CA HIS A 106 18.59 -3.49 -7.99
C HIS A 106 17.11 -3.22 -7.71
N PHE A 107 16.70 -3.09 -6.47
CA PHE A 107 15.34 -2.82 -5.98
C PHE A 107 14.23 -3.69 -6.62
N ARG A 108 14.55 -4.94 -6.96
CA ARG A 108 13.64 -5.88 -7.66
C ARG A 108 12.34 -6.13 -6.92
N CYS A 109 12.37 -6.14 -5.57
CA CYS A 109 11.19 -6.34 -4.75
C CYS A 109 10.06 -5.33 -5.03
N MET A 110 10.38 -4.15 -5.53
CA MET A 110 9.41 -3.14 -5.95
C MET A 110 9.28 -3.07 -7.47
N ASN A 111 10.43 -3.09 -8.19
CA ASN A 111 10.44 -2.90 -9.65
C ASN A 111 9.79 -4.07 -10.42
N GLN A 112 9.70 -5.26 -9.81
CA GLN A 112 9.07 -6.45 -10.40
C GLN A 112 7.65 -6.70 -9.89
N LEU A 113 7.08 -5.75 -9.13
CA LEU A 113 5.66 -5.84 -8.76
C LEU A 113 4.80 -5.75 -10.02
N ASP A 114 3.82 -6.64 -10.09
CA ASP A 114 2.88 -6.68 -11.20
C ASP A 114 1.79 -5.62 -10.99
N ALA A 115 1.88 -4.53 -11.73
CA ALA A 115 0.92 -3.42 -11.67
C ALA A 115 -0.48 -3.84 -12.13
N GLU A 116 -0.59 -4.79 -13.07
CA GLU A 116 -1.88 -5.30 -13.55
C GLU A 116 -2.54 -6.16 -12.45
N ALA A 117 -1.77 -7.00 -11.77
CA ALA A 117 -2.26 -7.76 -10.62
C ALA A 117 -2.75 -6.85 -9.49
N ILE A 118 -2.05 -5.74 -9.21
CA ILE A 118 -2.49 -4.73 -8.24
C ILE A 118 -3.82 -4.11 -8.68
N ALA A 119 -3.91 -3.67 -9.92
CA ALA A 119 -5.14 -3.06 -10.46
C ALA A 119 -6.33 -4.04 -10.44
N LEU A 120 -6.09 -5.31 -10.79
CA LEU A 120 -7.11 -6.37 -10.72
C LEU A 120 -7.58 -6.62 -9.28
N ALA A 121 -6.65 -6.69 -8.33
CA ALA A 121 -6.98 -6.85 -6.91
C ALA A 121 -7.82 -5.68 -6.40
N MET A 122 -7.46 -4.44 -6.76
CA MET A 122 -8.23 -3.25 -6.42
C MET A 122 -9.66 -3.31 -6.96
N ARG A 123 -9.85 -3.68 -8.23
CA ARG A 123 -11.19 -3.82 -8.84
C ARG A 123 -12.02 -4.86 -8.11
N LYS A 124 -11.48 -6.05 -7.86
CA LYS A 124 -12.18 -7.13 -7.12
C LYS A 124 -12.60 -6.70 -5.71
N MET A 125 -11.77 -5.90 -5.04
CA MET A 125 -12.09 -5.39 -3.70
C MET A 125 -13.16 -4.30 -3.72
N MET A 126 -13.31 -3.56 -4.82
CA MET A 126 -14.37 -2.54 -4.98
C MET A 126 -15.75 -3.13 -5.26
N GLU A 127 -15.82 -4.37 -5.77
CA GLU A 127 -17.06 -5.08 -6.12
C GLU A 127 -17.71 -5.76 -4.91
N LYS A 128 -16.99 -5.85 -3.79
CA LYS A 128 -17.51 -6.38 -2.51
C LYS A 128 -18.36 -5.34 -1.77
#